data_7089b64182c98823a814cd61d1bdb307
#
_entry.id   7089b64182c98823a814cd61d1bdb307
#
_cell.length_a   1.000
_cell.length_b   1.000
_cell.length_c   1.000
_cell.angle_alpha   90.00
_cell.angle_beta   90.00
_cell.angle_gamma   90.00
#
_symmetry.space_group_name_H-M   'P 1'
#
loop_
_entity.id
_entity.type
_entity.pdbx_description
1 polymer ?
#
loop_
_entity_poly.entity_id
_entity_poly.type
_entity_poly.pdbx_seq_one_letter_code
_entity_poly.pdbx_strand_id
1 'polypeptide(L)'
;LKKSDKEKINRRNQKYPLAVKVWEASKALAFDVSGEVLKGVSGSKGIAVGTARLIKEPKEFYKMNKGDILVCHLTDPEWTPLFGLAGAVVADTGSALSHAAIVAREYGIPAVLGVGFATTKFKDGDRIRVDGDKGEVSKA
;
A
#
# COMPACT_ATOMS: atom_id res chain seq x y z
N LEU A 1 -2.03 0.27 26.48
CA LEU A 1 -1.40 0.51 26.18
C LEU A 1 -0.99 1.16 26.75
N LYS A 2 -0.67 1.36 27.10
CA LYS A 2 -0.19 2.10 27.41
C LYS A 2 0.22 2.94 26.78
N LYS A 3 0.37 3.62 26.78
CA LYS A 3 0.73 4.46 26.07
C LYS A 3 1.91 4.27 25.64
N SER A 4 2.54 3.83 25.94
CA SER A 4 3.73 3.73 25.42
C SER A 4 3.71 2.86 24.36
N ASP A 5 3.00 2.12 24.24
CA ASP A 5 2.99 1.38 23.21
C ASP A 5 2.36 1.92 22.25
N LYS A 6 1.64 2.67 22.51
CA LYS A 6 1.11 3.25 21.62
C LYS A 6 1.78 4.14 21.21
N GLU A 7 2.54 4.57 21.74
CA GLU A 7 3.25 5.45 21.25
C GLU A 7 4.23 4.90 20.66
N LYS A 8 4.50 4.00 20.79
CA LYS A 8 5.44 3.54 20.13
C LYS A 8 4.98 3.02 19.02
N ILE A 9 4.10 2.82 18.89
CA ILE A 9 3.68 2.48 17.76
C ILE A 9 3.45 3.44 17.11
N ASN A 10 3.45 4.40 17.74
CA ASN A 10 3.38 5.32 17.13
C ASN A 10 4.37 5.79 16.91
N ARG A 11 5.22 5.70 17.49
CA ARG A 11 6.10 6.11 17.27
C ARG A 11 6.67 5.55 16.54
N ARG A 12 6.68 5.07 16.56
CA ARG A 12 6.96 4.67 15.79
C ARG A 12 6.38 4.88 15.23
N ASN A 13 5.70 5.14 15.83
CA ASN A 13 5.09 5.55 15.18
C ASN A 13 4.91 6.39 15.28
N GLN A 14 5.27 6.87 15.83
CA GLN A 14 5.32 7.56 15.68
C GLN A 14 5.65 7.72 15.26
N LYS A 15 5.90 7.36 15.51
CA LYS A 15 5.89 7.10 15.11
C LYS A 15 5.24 6.81 15.02
N TYR A 16 4.78 6.61 15.80
CA TYR A 16 3.91 6.35 15.60
C TYR A 16 3.25 6.55 16.40
N PRO A 17 3.02 6.97 16.77
CA PRO A 17 2.26 7.04 17.40
C PRO A 17 1.48 7.33 17.36
N LEU A 18 1.16 7.44 17.10
CA LEU A 18 0.33 7.23 16.89
C LEU A 18 -0.01 6.50 16.40
N ALA A 19 0.34 6.23 16.09
CA ALA A 19 -0.04 5.46 15.65
C ALA A 19 -0.38 4.71 16.36
N VAL A 20 -0.25 4.68 17.13
CA VAL A 20 -0.70 4.23 17.78
C VAL A 20 -1.42 4.83 18.37
N LYS A 21 -1.72 5.71 18.47
CA LYS A 21 -2.59 6.30 18.87
C LYS A 21 -3.44 6.60 18.21
N VAL A 22 -3.36 6.60 17.53
CA VAL A 22 -4.18 6.68 16.79
C VAL A 22 -4.59 5.64 16.71
N TRP A 23 -4.19 5.18 16.89
CA TRP A 23 -4.50 4.25 16.77
C TRP A 23 -5.20 3.86 17.78
N GLU A 24 -5.20 4.15 18.58
CA GLU A 24 -5.93 3.98 19.41
C GLU A 24 -7.03 4.63 19.33
N ALA A 25 -6.97 5.45 19.02
CA ALA A 25 -7.95 6.18 18.93
C ALA A 25 -8.60 5.96 17.81
N SER A 26 -8.12 6.00 16.98
CA SER A 26 -8.78 5.89 15.95
C SER A 26 -9.18 4.72 15.88
N LYS A 27 -8.85 4.12 16.47
CA LYS A 27 -9.18 3.22 16.39
C LYS A 27 -10.26 3.10 16.61
N ALA A 28 -10.53 3.44 17.04
CA ALA A 28 -11.51 3.32 17.42
C ALA A 28 -12.31 3.71 16.49
N LEU A 29 -12.39 4.23 16.11
CA LEU A 29 -12.97 4.65 15.35
C LEU A 29 -13.39 4.05 14.40
N ALA A 30 -13.76 3.96 14.12
CA ALA A 30 -14.07 3.51 13.04
C ALA A 30 -13.30 2.57 12.65
N PHE A 31 -13.01 1.89 13.27
CA PHE A 31 -12.30 1.03 13.01
C PHE A 31 -12.82 -0.03 12.47
N ASP A 32 -13.87 -0.02 11.90
CA ASP A 32 -14.36 -0.99 11.31
C ASP A 32 -13.52 -1.46 10.28
N VAL A 33 -13.40 -2.65 10.04
CA VAL A 33 -12.59 -3.21 9.11
C VAL A 33 -12.89 -2.79 7.75
N SER A 34 -14.12 -2.69 7.41
CA SER A 34 -14.43 -2.34 6.06
C SER A 34 -14.07 -0.90 5.80
N GLY A 35 -13.96 -0.11 6.84
CA GLY A 35 -13.58 1.26 6.65
C GLY A 35 -12.11 1.51 6.89
N GLU A 36 -11.37 0.45 7.13
CA GLU A 36 -9.99 0.62 7.45
C GLU A 36 -9.17 1.14 6.28
N VAL A 37 -8.29 2.07 6.57
CA VAL A 37 -7.42 2.65 5.57
C VAL A 37 -5.99 2.37 5.97
N LEU A 38 -5.23 1.81 5.07
CA LEU A 38 -3.81 1.58 5.31
C LEU A 38 -3.03 2.78 4.81
N LYS A 39 -2.07 3.19 5.58
CA LYS A 39 -1.28 4.36 5.24
C LYS A 39 0.14 3.99 4.90
N GLY A 40 0.68 4.69 3.93
CA GLY A 40 2.05 4.51 3.52
C GLY A 40 2.59 5.82 3.01
N VAL A 41 3.55 5.74 2.12
CA VAL A 41 4.20 6.91 1.55
C VAL A 41 3.74 7.05 0.11
N SER A 42 3.39 8.26 -0.30
CA SER A 42 3.06 8.51 -1.69
C SER A 42 4.30 8.33 -2.54
N GLY A 43 4.27 7.31 -3.41
CA GLY A 43 5.35 7.10 -4.35
C GLY A 43 5.07 7.72 -5.69
N SER A 44 3.80 7.81 -6.04
CA SER A 44 3.38 8.42 -7.29
C SER A 44 1.93 8.84 -7.12
N LYS A 45 1.58 9.98 -7.64
CA LYS A 45 0.26 10.58 -7.44
C LYS A 45 -0.82 9.95 -8.30
N GLY A 46 -2.04 10.18 -7.92
CA GLY A 46 -3.20 9.71 -8.65
C GLY A 46 -4.05 8.80 -7.79
N ILE A 47 -5.24 8.49 -8.29
CA ILE A 47 -6.17 7.63 -7.59
C ILE A 47 -6.63 6.56 -8.56
N ALA A 48 -6.64 5.32 -8.12
CA ALA A 48 -7.10 4.22 -8.95
C ALA A 48 -7.87 3.22 -8.10
N VAL A 49 -8.83 2.57 -8.74
CA VAL A 49 -9.60 1.50 -8.12
C VAL A 49 -9.46 0.29 -9.01
N GLY A 50 -9.19 -0.84 -8.44
CA GLY A 50 -9.04 -2.06 -9.22
C GLY A 50 -8.98 -3.29 -8.35
N THR A 51 -8.70 -4.41 -8.99
CA THR A 51 -8.62 -5.69 -8.30
C THR A 51 -7.21 -5.91 -7.80
N ALA A 52 -7.08 -6.24 -6.55
CA ALA A 52 -5.77 -6.52 -5.96
C ALA A 52 -5.22 -7.84 -6.47
N ARG A 53 -3.96 -7.84 -6.86
CA ARG A 53 -3.24 -9.05 -7.22
C ARG A 53 -1.97 -9.11 -6.39
N LEU A 54 -1.89 -10.12 -5.55
CA LEU A 54 -0.73 -10.30 -4.69
C LEU A 54 0.32 -11.10 -5.46
N ILE A 55 1.45 -10.46 -5.70
CA ILE A 55 2.54 -11.10 -6.44
C ILE A 55 3.74 -11.16 -5.50
N LYS A 56 4.23 -12.36 -5.27
CA LYS A 56 5.37 -12.54 -4.37
C LYS A 56 6.68 -12.72 -5.11
N GLU A 57 6.62 -13.25 -6.31
CA GLU A 57 7.83 -13.54 -7.05
C GLU A 57 7.53 -13.57 -8.54
N PRO A 58 8.56 -13.45 -9.37
CA PRO A 58 8.37 -13.35 -10.81
C PRO A 58 7.56 -14.46 -11.45
N LYS A 59 7.63 -15.66 -10.92
CA LYS A 59 6.87 -16.76 -11.54
C LYS A 59 5.37 -16.57 -11.37
N GLU A 60 4.92 -15.61 -10.59
CA GLU A 60 3.51 -15.32 -10.41
C GLU A 60 3.04 -14.16 -11.30
N PHE A 61 3.92 -13.60 -12.11
CA PHE A 61 3.56 -12.45 -12.94
C PHE A 61 2.36 -12.74 -13.84
N TYR A 62 2.16 -13.98 -14.22
CA TYR A 62 1.06 -14.35 -15.10
C TYR A 62 -0.31 -14.04 -14.49
N LYS A 63 -0.38 -13.82 -13.18
CA LYS A 63 -1.65 -13.56 -12.52
C LYS A 63 -2.17 -12.16 -12.80
N MET A 64 -1.30 -11.25 -13.22
CA MET A 64 -1.71 -9.87 -13.44
C MET A 64 -2.50 -9.70 -14.72
N ASN A 65 -3.61 -8.98 -14.62
CA ASN A 65 -4.39 -8.58 -15.77
C ASN A 65 -4.32 -7.06 -15.89
N LYS A 66 -4.61 -6.55 -17.06
CA LYS A 66 -4.55 -5.12 -17.26
C LYS A 66 -5.50 -4.40 -16.31
N GLY A 67 -4.99 -3.40 -15.62
CA GLY A 67 -5.78 -2.60 -14.69
C GLY A 67 -5.78 -3.13 -13.26
N ASP A 68 -5.22 -4.33 -13.02
CA ASP A 68 -5.13 -4.84 -11.66
C ASP A 68 -4.19 -3.98 -10.84
N ILE A 69 -4.41 -3.98 -9.53
CA ILE A 69 -3.53 -3.27 -8.61
C ILE A 69 -2.47 -4.26 -8.12
N LEU A 70 -1.22 -3.94 -8.39
CA LEU A 70 -0.12 -4.80 -7.93
C LEU A 70 0.09 -4.60 -6.44
N VAL A 71 -0.08 -5.65 -5.66
CA VAL A 71 0.16 -5.63 -4.22
C VAL A 71 1.32 -6.57 -3.94
N CYS A 72 2.39 -6.04 -3.39
CA CYS A 72 3.60 -6.83 -3.22
C CYS A 72 4.40 -6.36 -2.01
N HIS A 73 5.42 -7.14 -1.65
CA HIS A 73 6.28 -6.77 -0.55
C HIS A 73 7.27 -5.69 -1.02
N LEU A 74 7.89 -5.93 -2.17
CA LEU A 74 8.78 -4.95 -2.80
C LEU A 74 8.90 -5.29 -4.27
N THR A 75 9.45 -4.38 -5.06
CA THR A 75 9.73 -4.66 -6.46
C THR A 75 11.20 -4.41 -6.73
N ASP A 76 11.69 -4.97 -7.81
CA ASP A 76 13.04 -4.70 -8.28
C ASP A 76 12.97 -4.61 -9.81
N PRO A 77 14.07 -4.34 -10.50
CA PRO A 77 14.03 -4.10 -11.93
C PRO A 77 13.37 -5.19 -12.78
N GLU A 78 13.43 -6.42 -12.33
CA GLU A 78 12.84 -7.52 -13.07
C GLU A 78 11.30 -7.44 -13.09
N TRP A 79 10.72 -6.66 -12.21
CA TRP A 79 9.27 -6.51 -12.11
C TRP A 79 8.74 -5.38 -12.99
N THR A 80 9.62 -4.64 -13.62
CA THR A 80 9.22 -3.48 -14.43
C THR A 80 8.10 -3.79 -15.43
N PRO A 81 8.11 -4.93 -16.12
CA PRO A 81 7.03 -5.19 -17.09
C PRO A 81 5.63 -5.18 -16.47
N LEU A 82 5.49 -5.50 -15.20
CA LEU A 82 4.16 -5.48 -14.57
C LEU A 82 3.59 -4.09 -14.46
N PHE A 83 4.43 -3.07 -14.42
CA PHE A 83 3.96 -1.70 -14.30
C PHE A 83 3.19 -1.26 -15.54
N GLY A 84 3.43 -1.89 -16.66
CA GLY A 84 2.69 -1.58 -17.86
C GLY A 84 1.25 -2.12 -17.83
N LEU A 85 1.00 -3.11 -16.98
CA LEU A 85 -0.34 -3.67 -16.83
C LEU A 85 -1.06 -3.08 -15.64
N ALA A 86 -0.33 -2.69 -14.61
CA ALA A 86 -0.92 -2.31 -13.33
C ALA A 86 -1.66 -0.98 -13.42
N GLY A 87 -2.78 -0.89 -12.72
CA GLY A 87 -3.48 0.37 -12.57
C GLY A 87 -2.89 1.18 -11.42
N ALA A 88 -2.22 0.52 -10.48
CA ALA A 88 -1.55 1.16 -9.37
C ALA A 88 -0.65 0.14 -8.68
N VAL A 89 0.22 0.60 -7.82
CA VAL A 89 1.15 -0.27 -7.09
C VAL A 89 1.06 0.00 -5.60
N VAL A 90 0.98 -1.07 -4.82
CA VAL A 90 0.99 -0.99 -3.36
C VAL A 90 2.08 -1.92 -2.88
N ALA A 91 3.04 -1.40 -2.13
CA ALA A 91 4.14 -2.22 -1.63
C ALA A 91 4.32 -2.05 -0.14
N ASP A 92 4.67 -3.14 0.53
CA ASP A 92 4.89 -3.11 1.97
C ASP A 92 6.13 -2.32 2.33
N THR A 93 7.13 -2.32 1.47
CA THR A 93 8.36 -1.59 1.74
C THR A 93 8.58 -0.53 0.68
N GLY A 94 9.53 0.34 0.93
CA GLY A 94 9.91 1.33 -0.05
C GLY A 94 9.60 2.74 0.39
N SER A 95 10.11 3.67 -0.37
CA SER A 95 9.97 5.09 -0.08
C SER A 95 9.78 5.84 -1.39
N ALA A 96 9.70 7.15 -1.31
CA ALA A 96 9.54 7.97 -2.50
C ALA A 96 10.70 7.84 -3.48
N LEU A 97 11.82 7.30 -3.05
CA LEU A 97 12.99 7.15 -3.91
C LEU A 97 13.24 5.71 -4.31
N SER A 98 12.36 4.79 -3.95
CA SER A 98 12.57 3.39 -4.26
C SER A 98 12.26 3.09 -5.73
N HIS A 99 12.68 1.92 -6.17
CA HIS A 99 12.43 1.45 -7.53
C HIS A 99 10.95 1.56 -7.91
N ALA A 100 10.07 1.08 -7.05
CA ALA A 100 8.64 1.08 -7.36
C ALA A 100 8.11 2.50 -7.57
N ALA A 101 8.57 3.45 -6.75
CA ALA A 101 8.11 4.83 -6.87
C ALA A 101 8.58 5.44 -8.18
N ILE A 102 9.83 5.22 -8.51
CA ILE A 102 10.42 5.80 -9.72
C ILE A 102 9.71 5.26 -10.95
N VAL A 103 9.54 3.96 -11.02
CA VAL A 103 8.93 3.34 -12.19
C VAL A 103 7.46 3.70 -12.28
N ALA A 104 6.74 3.75 -11.16
CA ALA A 104 5.33 4.13 -11.18
C ALA A 104 5.15 5.53 -11.74
N ARG A 105 6.04 6.46 -11.38
CA ARG A 105 5.97 7.81 -11.93
C ARG A 105 6.22 7.82 -13.43
N GLU A 106 7.13 6.97 -13.89
CA GLU A 106 7.41 6.90 -15.31
C GLU A 106 6.21 6.37 -16.09
N TYR A 107 5.46 5.46 -15.49
CA TYR A 107 4.30 4.90 -16.16
C TYR A 107 3.03 5.71 -15.90
N GLY A 108 3.11 6.71 -15.02
CA GLY A 108 1.96 7.56 -14.73
C GLY A 108 0.88 6.89 -13.92
N ILE A 109 1.22 5.92 -13.09
CA ILE A 109 0.24 5.22 -12.26
C ILE A 109 0.46 5.54 -10.79
N PRO A 110 -0.61 5.51 -9.97
CA PRO A 110 -0.47 5.79 -8.55
C PRO A 110 0.34 4.72 -7.83
N ALA A 111 1.04 5.11 -6.78
CA ALA A 111 1.78 4.15 -5.98
C ALA A 111 1.78 4.58 -4.52
N VAL A 112 1.54 3.63 -3.62
CA VAL A 112 1.63 3.84 -2.19
C VAL A 112 2.59 2.79 -1.65
N LEU A 113 3.65 3.24 -1.01
CA LEU A 113 4.73 2.36 -0.58
C LEU A 113 4.89 2.41 0.92
N GLY A 114 5.67 1.48 1.45
CA GLY A 114 5.93 1.48 2.88
C GLY A 114 4.71 1.21 3.73
N VAL A 115 3.73 0.50 3.18
CA VAL A 115 2.48 0.24 3.90
C VAL A 115 2.70 -0.72 5.06
N GLY A 116 3.61 -1.66 4.91
CA GLY A 116 4.00 -2.57 5.96
C GLY A 116 3.31 -3.90 5.94
N PHE A 117 2.02 -3.95 5.69
CA PHE A 117 1.31 -5.22 5.73
C PHE A 117 0.16 -5.32 4.74
N ALA A 118 0.30 -4.64 3.60
CA ALA A 118 -0.73 -4.74 2.58
C ALA A 118 -0.87 -6.17 2.06
N THR A 119 0.23 -6.90 1.95
CA THR A 119 0.18 -8.27 1.45
C THR A 119 -0.52 -9.20 2.42
N THR A 120 -0.64 -8.81 3.68
CA THR A 120 -1.35 -9.59 4.67
C THR A 120 -2.82 -9.18 4.73
N LYS A 121 -3.08 -7.89 4.53
CA LYS A 121 -4.40 -7.35 4.70
C LYS A 121 -5.31 -7.60 3.51
N PHE A 122 -4.78 -7.50 2.31
CA PHE A 122 -5.57 -7.71 1.10
C PHE A 122 -5.34 -9.10 0.55
N LYS A 123 -6.31 -9.59 -0.21
CA LYS A 123 -6.24 -10.89 -0.85
C LYS A 123 -6.46 -10.73 -2.32
N ASP A 124 -6.01 -11.72 -3.09
CA ASP A 124 -6.26 -11.72 -4.52
C ASP A 124 -7.75 -11.59 -4.76
N GLY A 125 -8.10 -10.69 -5.62
CA GLY A 125 -9.50 -10.47 -5.97
C GLY A 125 -10.19 -9.36 -5.20
N ASP A 126 -9.60 -8.85 -4.13
CA ASP A 126 -10.21 -7.75 -3.40
C ASP A 126 -10.26 -6.52 -4.27
N ARG A 127 -11.34 -5.79 -4.15
CA ARG A 127 -11.46 -4.50 -4.84
C ARG A 127 -10.85 -3.45 -3.90
N ILE A 128 -9.87 -2.72 -4.36
CA ILE A 128 -9.20 -1.74 -3.51
C ILE A 128 -9.06 -0.40 -4.23
N ARG A 129 -8.93 0.65 -3.45
CA ARG A 129 -8.73 2.00 -3.93
C ARG A 129 -7.37 2.46 -3.45
N VAL A 130 -6.58 2.94 -4.37
CA VAL A 130 -5.23 3.43 -4.07
C VAL A 130 -5.22 4.92 -4.28
N ASP A 131 -4.94 5.67 -3.22
CA ASP A 131 -4.88 7.12 -3.27
C ASP A 131 -3.43 7.53 -3.14
N GLY A 132 -2.78 7.70 -4.29
CA GLY A 132 -1.38 8.09 -4.31
C GLY A 132 -1.15 9.52 -3.89
N ASP A 133 -2.19 10.35 -3.90
CA ASP A 133 -2.05 11.73 -3.46
C ASP A 133 -1.87 11.80 -1.95
N LYS A 134 -2.61 10.97 -1.24
CA LYS A 134 -2.56 10.96 0.22
C LYS A 134 -1.68 9.85 0.79
N GLY A 135 -1.29 8.90 -0.03
CA GLY A 135 -0.54 7.75 0.46
C GLY A 135 -1.42 6.77 1.23
N GLU A 136 -2.64 6.53 0.76
CA GLU A 136 -3.60 5.68 1.45
C GLU A 136 -4.15 4.60 0.55
N VAL A 137 -4.46 3.45 1.13
CA VAL A 137 -5.06 2.33 0.42
C VAL A 137 -6.20 1.79 1.25
N SER A 138 -7.32 1.53 0.63
CA SER A 138 -8.48 0.99 1.35
C SER A 138 -9.27 0.07 0.44
N LYS A 139 -10.17 -0.70 1.01
CA LYS A 139 -11.07 -1.49 0.18
C LYS A 139 -12.08 -0.56 -0.48
N ALA A 140 -12.40 -0.88 -1.69
CA ALA A 140 -13.33 -0.06 -2.45
C ALA A 140 -14.75 -0.58 -2.32
#